data_f536dc59aa5df733b8db43cb539e127a
#
_entry.id   f536dc59aa5df733b8db43cb539e127a
#
_cell.length_a   1.000
_cell.length_b   1.000
_cell.length_c   1.000
_cell.angle_alpha   90.00
_cell.angle_beta   90.00
_cell.angle_gamma   90.00
#
_symmetry.space_group_name_H-M   'P 1'
#
loop_
_entity.id
_entity.type
_entity.pdbx_description
1 polymer ?
#
loop_
_entity_poly.entity_id
_entity_poly.type
_entity_poly.pdbx_seq_one_letter_code
_entity_poly.pdbx_strand_id
1 'polypeptide(L)'
;MQFPKACLITAALGVWSVLCPQSLAAQDSFVALAQVGGDGARVVDRGDGATLSLTLSQPVPYRIFTLTDPLRMVIDFAEVDWTGFNPIAFDQAAAITAVRVGGFRPGWSRMVLDLSEPVAVNAAQMLRTDEGATLHLSLEPIADTVFAERSGVPETARFALAGDPVELGPVARVPIGSGPLRVVLDPGHGGIDPGAERDGQRESDLMLAFAQELRDVLVRAGGFEVVLTRDDDTFVPLETRISIARAVAADVFLSLHADALSEGQAHGATLYTLAERATDEASLKLAERHDRADILAGIDLSDQDDVIAAVLLDMARTETEPRTDRLADALVTRLQKSIEMHKRPRMEAGFSVLKSADVPSILLELGFLSSPKDRANLVDPEWRHTAAQAIRDALGAWVEIERDVALKTRP
;
A
#
# COMPACT_ATOMS: atom_id res chain seq x y z
N MET A 1 -22.93 -67.36 69.27
CA MET A 1 -23.89 -67.17 68.19
C MET A 1 -23.91 -65.69 67.84
N GLN A 2 -23.05 -65.24 67.01
CA GLN A 2 -22.94 -63.82 66.64
C GLN A 2 -22.74 -63.71 65.15
N PHE A 3 -23.63 -63.02 64.49
CA PHE A 3 -23.51 -62.71 63.08
C PHE A 3 -22.65 -61.48 62.91
N PRO A 4 -21.71 -61.38 61.98
CA PRO A 4 -21.02 -60.15 61.70
C PRO A 4 -21.78 -59.33 60.65
N LYS A 5 -21.75 -58.01 60.87
CA LYS A 5 -22.34 -56.95 60.04
C LYS A 5 -21.60 -56.82 58.72
N ALA A 6 -22.35 -56.83 57.63
CA ALA A 6 -21.85 -56.49 56.32
C ALA A 6 -21.68 -54.94 56.19
N CYS A 7 -20.49 -54.57 55.77
CA CYS A 7 -20.17 -53.16 55.47
C CYS A 7 -20.40 -52.93 53.99
N LEU A 8 -21.39 -52.06 53.63
CA LEU A 8 -21.62 -51.56 52.23
C LEU A 8 -20.61 -50.47 51.93
N ILE A 9 -19.75 -50.75 51.00
CA ILE A 9 -18.88 -49.71 50.39
C ILE A 9 -19.58 -49.20 49.19
N THR A 10 -20.04 -47.89 49.24
CA THR A 10 -20.62 -47.14 48.14
C THR A 10 -19.47 -46.58 47.32
N ALA A 11 -19.25 -47.13 46.13
CA ALA A 11 -18.30 -46.56 45.18
C ALA A 11 -18.95 -45.36 44.46
N ALA A 12 -18.46 -44.17 44.71
CA ALA A 12 -18.82 -42.97 43.96
C ALA A 12 -17.98 -42.93 42.66
N LEU A 13 -18.65 -43.18 41.53
CA LEU A 13 -18.08 -42.95 40.20
C LEU A 13 -18.07 -41.44 39.90
N GLY A 14 -16.92 -40.81 40.02
CA GLY A 14 -16.65 -39.48 39.57
C GLY A 14 -16.53 -39.45 38.05
N VAL A 15 -17.53 -38.90 37.38
CA VAL A 15 -17.44 -38.58 35.92
C VAL A 15 -16.55 -37.34 35.75
N TRP A 16 -15.33 -37.56 35.34
CA TRP A 16 -14.47 -36.48 34.85
C TRP A 16 -14.87 -36.13 33.42
N SER A 17 -15.61 -35.04 33.27
CA SER A 17 -15.84 -34.42 31.98
C SER A 17 -14.52 -33.81 31.51
N VAL A 18 -13.85 -34.49 30.57
CA VAL A 18 -12.73 -33.92 29.83
C VAL A 18 -13.32 -32.86 28.89
N LEU A 19 -13.20 -31.58 29.26
CA LEU A 19 -13.39 -30.49 28.32
C LEU A 19 -12.24 -30.54 27.29
N CYS A 20 -12.48 -31.14 26.12
CA CYS A 20 -11.66 -30.91 24.96
C CYS A 20 -11.79 -29.42 24.58
N PRO A 21 -10.68 -28.66 24.44
CA PRO A 21 -10.76 -27.37 23.78
C PRO A 21 -11.19 -27.62 22.33
N GLN A 22 -12.40 -27.20 22.00
CA GLN A 22 -12.77 -27.06 20.58
C GLN A 22 -11.83 -26.04 19.99
N SER A 23 -10.87 -26.52 19.21
CA SER A 23 -10.17 -25.65 18.24
C SER A 23 -11.25 -24.99 17.39
N LEU A 24 -11.42 -23.66 17.53
CA LEU A 24 -12.05 -22.90 16.47
C LEU A 24 -11.16 -23.11 15.24
N ALA A 25 -11.51 -24.11 14.43
CA ALA A 25 -11.06 -24.14 13.06
C ALA A 25 -11.52 -22.82 12.45
N ALA A 26 -10.57 -21.95 12.06
CA ALA A 26 -10.86 -20.89 11.13
C ALA A 26 -11.65 -21.55 9.99
N GLN A 27 -12.88 -21.08 9.78
CA GLN A 27 -13.60 -21.43 8.58
C GLN A 27 -12.80 -20.77 7.45
N ASP A 28 -11.90 -21.55 6.84
CA ASP A 28 -11.45 -21.26 5.48
C ASP A 28 -12.73 -21.17 4.67
N SER A 29 -13.19 -19.99 4.39
CA SER A 29 -14.20 -19.77 3.39
C SER A 29 -13.56 -20.24 2.08
N PHE A 30 -13.91 -21.44 1.66
CA PHE A 30 -13.63 -21.91 0.31
C PHE A 30 -14.40 -21.00 -0.66
N VAL A 31 -13.83 -19.85 -0.95
CA VAL A 31 -14.24 -19.03 -2.07
C VAL A 31 -13.61 -19.70 -3.28
N ALA A 32 -14.41 -20.32 -4.12
CA ALA A 32 -13.94 -20.86 -5.38
C ALA A 32 -13.65 -19.67 -6.30
N LEU A 33 -12.41 -19.16 -6.24
CA LEU A 33 -11.97 -18.07 -7.10
C LEU A 33 -12.08 -18.50 -8.56
N ALA A 34 -12.58 -17.62 -9.41
CA ALA A 34 -12.53 -17.82 -10.85
C ALA A 34 -11.07 -17.77 -11.32
N GLN A 35 -10.65 -18.74 -12.10
CA GLN A 35 -9.30 -18.80 -12.66
C GLN A 35 -9.29 -18.31 -14.10
N VAL A 36 -8.21 -17.68 -14.52
CA VAL A 36 -8.03 -17.27 -15.91
C VAL A 36 -7.67 -18.50 -16.74
N GLY A 37 -8.42 -18.75 -17.82
CA GLY A 37 -8.17 -19.85 -18.75
C GLY A 37 -6.90 -19.59 -19.57
N GLY A 38 -6.00 -20.60 -19.67
CA GLY A 38 -4.65 -20.46 -20.23
C GLY A 38 -4.55 -19.94 -21.67
N ASP A 39 -5.52 -20.24 -22.53
CA ASP A 39 -5.47 -19.88 -23.96
C ASP A 39 -6.49 -18.81 -24.37
N GLY A 40 -7.31 -18.32 -23.45
CA GLY A 40 -8.45 -17.46 -23.72
C GLY A 40 -8.28 -15.97 -23.43
N ALA A 41 -7.13 -15.53 -22.93
CA ALA A 41 -6.91 -14.14 -22.57
C ALA A 41 -6.08 -13.41 -23.63
N ARG A 42 -6.67 -12.41 -24.32
CA ARG A 42 -5.97 -11.62 -25.34
C ARG A 42 -6.64 -10.27 -25.60
N VAL A 43 -5.84 -9.33 -26.05
CA VAL A 43 -6.29 -8.06 -26.66
C VAL A 43 -5.69 -8.01 -28.07
N VAL A 44 -6.48 -7.67 -29.05
CA VAL A 44 -6.03 -7.56 -30.45
C VAL A 44 -6.67 -6.37 -31.14
N ASP A 45 -5.92 -5.74 -32.04
CA ASP A 45 -6.45 -4.67 -32.87
C ASP A 45 -7.60 -5.15 -33.77
N ARG A 46 -8.63 -4.33 -33.89
CA ARG A 46 -9.78 -4.58 -34.74
C ARG A 46 -10.29 -3.29 -35.38
N GLY A 47 -9.99 -3.10 -36.64
CA GLY A 47 -10.28 -1.84 -37.31
C GLY A 47 -9.45 -0.71 -36.72
N ASP A 48 -10.12 0.37 -36.32
CA ASP A 48 -9.49 1.52 -35.68
C ASP A 48 -9.42 1.37 -34.14
N GLY A 49 -9.95 0.28 -33.59
CA GLY A 49 -10.00 0.00 -32.14
C GLY A 49 -9.40 -1.35 -31.76
N ALA A 50 -9.77 -1.85 -30.60
CA ALA A 50 -9.29 -3.12 -30.08
C ALA A 50 -10.44 -4.01 -29.54
N THR A 51 -10.22 -5.32 -29.51
CA THR A 51 -11.11 -6.27 -28.86
C THR A 51 -10.35 -6.99 -27.76
N LEU A 52 -10.87 -6.93 -26.53
CA LEU A 52 -10.39 -7.69 -25.39
C LEU A 52 -11.27 -8.92 -25.22
N SER A 53 -10.64 -10.07 -25.04
CA SER A 53 -11.30 -11.34 -24.67
C SER A 53 -10.57 -11.92 -23.46
N LEU A 54 -11.31 -12.19 -22.38
CA LEU A 54 -10.79 -12.80 -21.16
C LEU A 54 -11.68 -13.98 -20.77
N THR A 55 -11.14 -15.20 -20.85
CA THR A 55 -11.84 -16.42 -20.45
C THR A 55 -11.57 -16.72 -18.98
N LEU A 56 -12.63 -16.96 -18.23
CA LEU A 56 -12.64 -17.30 -16.82
C LEU A 56 -13.29 -18.67 -16.60
N SER A 57 -12.87 -19.42 -15.59
CA SER A 57 -13.44 -20.72 -15.24
C SER A 57 -14.91 -20.67 -14.83
N GLN A 58 -15.40 -19.48 -14.49
CA GLN A 58 -16.82 -19.21 -14.14
C GLN A 58 -17.15 -17.73 -14.38
N PRO A 59 -18.44 -17.40 -14.59
CA PRO A 59 -18.85 -16.00 -14.70
C PRO A 59 -18.74 -15.31 -13.34
N VAL A 60 -18.21 -14.09 -13.35
CA VAL A 60 -18.05 -13.24 -12.15
C VAL A 60 -18.64 -11.85 -12.41
N PRO A 61 -19.13 -11.17 -11.39
CA PRO A 61 -19.45 -9.75 -11.49
C PRO A 61 -18.21 -8.94 -11.89
N TYR A 62 -18.40 -7.97 -12.77
CA TYR A 62 -17.33 -7.07 -13.20
C TYR A 62 -17.87 -5.64 -13.38
N ARG A 63 -16.98 -4.68 -13.39
CA ARG A 63 -17.26 -3.27 -13.72
C ARG A 63 -16.07 -2.66 -14.44
N ILE A 64 -16.33 -1.67 -15.28
CA ILE A 64 -15.32 -1.02 -16.11
C ILE A 64 -15.45 0.47 -15.95
N PHE A 65 -14.31 1.16 -15.83
CA PHE A 65 -14.23 2.61 -15.86
C PHE A 65 -12.88 3.05 -16.39
N THR A 66 -12.75 4.34 -16.72
CA THR A 66 -11.51 4.92 -17.25
C THR A 66 -11.00 6.02 -16.32
N LEU A 67 -9.68 6.25 -16.35
CA LEU A 67 -9.00 7.28 -15.59
C LEU A 67 -8.09 8.09 -16.52
N THR A 68 -7.97 9.40 -16.24
CA THR A 68 -7.02 10.30 -16.89
C THR A 68 -5.71 10.36 -16.07
N ASP A 69 -4.63 10.85 -16.66
CA ASP A 69 -3.34 11.16 -16.03
C ASP A 69 -2.70 10.04 -15.17
N PRO A 70 -2.14 9.02 -15.77
CA PRO A 70 -2.15 8.68 -17.19
C PRO A 70 -3.46 8.05 -17.66
N LEU A 71 -3.65 7.95 -19.00
CA LEU A 71 -4.82 7.31 -19.59
C LEU A 71 -4.85 5.82 -19.22
N ARG A 72 -5.92 5.38 -18.57
CA ARG A 72 -6.08 3.99 -18.10
C ARG A 72 -7.50 3.51 -18.24
N MET A 73 -7.65 2.23 -18.51
CA MET A 73 -8.91 1.51 -18.31
C MET A 73 -8.75 0.55 -17.14
N VAL A 74 -9.72 0.54 -16.26
CA VAL A 74 -9.76 -0.31 -15.08
C VAL A 74 -10.93 -1.26 -15.18
N ILE A 75 -10.68 -2.54 -14.94
CA ILE A 75 -11.71 -3.58 -14.90
C ILE A 75 -11.60 -4.28 -13.53
N ASP A 76 -12.64 -4.12 -12.73
CA ASP A 76 -12.76 -4.83 -11.45
C ASP A 76 -13.52 -6.11 -11.63
N PHE A 77 -13.07 -7.16 -10.97
CA PHE A 77 -13.69 -8.47 -10.95
C PHE A 77 -13.92 -8.93 -9.51
N ALA A 78 -15.07 -9.52 -9.24
CA ALA A 78 -15.26 -10.25 -7.99
C ALA A 78 -14.56 -11.62 -8.11
N GLU A 79 -13.70 -11.93 -7.11
CA GLU A 79 -13.17 -13.28 -6.87
C GLU A 79 -12.43 -13.93 -8.05
N VAL A 80 -11.50 -13.20 -8.70
CA VAL A 80 -10.62 -13.77 -9.75
C VAL A 80 -9.22 -14.00 -9.19
N ASP A 81 -8.69 -15.20 -9.41
CA ASP A 81 -7.30 -15.57 -9.18
C ASP A 81 -6.49 -15.39 -10.48
N TRP A 82 -5.48 -14.53 -10.42
CA TRP A 82 -4.59 -14.19 -11.53
C TRP A 82 -3.34 -15.07 -11.59
N THR A 83 -3.23 -16.10 -10.75
CA THR A 83 -2.06 -16.98 -10.74
C THR A 83 -1.87 -17.62 -12.12
N GLY A 84 -0.67 -17.43 -12.69
CA GLY A 84 -0.32 -17.93 -14.03
C GLY A 84 -0.77 -17.03 -15.20
N PHE A 85 -1.44 -15.91 -14.95
CA PHE A 85 -1.74 -14.93 -16.01
C PHE A 85 -0.43 -14.28 -16.51
N ASN A 86 -0.28 -14.21 -17.84
CA ASN A 86 0.88 -13.57 -18.47
C ASN A 86 0.46 -12.28 -19.18
N PRO A 87 0.73 -11.09 -18.61
CA PRO A 87 0.36 -9.82 -19.20
C PRO A 87 0.94 -9.59 -20.59
N ILE A 88 2.21 -10.01 -20.82
CA ILE A 88 2.90 -9.81 -22.10
C ILE A 88 2.24 -10.64 -23.23
N ALA A 89 1.81 -11.86 -22.93
CA ALA A 89 1.12 -12.70 -23.89
C ALA A 89 -0.32 -12.21 -24.18
N PHE A 90 -0.90 -11.48 -23.22
CA PHE A 90 -2.24 -10.92 -23.32
C PHE A 90 -2.29 -9.66 -24.19
N ASP A 91 -1.31 -8.77 -24.05
CA ASP A 91 -1.29 -7.48 -24.72
C ASP A 91 -0.69 -7.58 -26.13
N GLN A 92 -1.54 -7.44 -27.13
CA GLN A 92 -1.18 -7.48 -28.57
C GLN A 92 -1.83 -6.33 -29.36
N ALA A 93 -2.37 -5.30 -28.68
CA ALA A 93 -3.07 -4.17 -29.31
C ALA A 93 -2.27 -2.88 -29.18
N ALA A 94 -2.20 -2.08 -30.25
CA ALA A 94 -1.48 -0.81 -30.27
C ALA A 94 -2.03 0.25 -29.29
N ALA A 95 -3.32 0.17 -28.97
CA ALA A 95 -3.99 1.07 -28.05
C ALA A 95 -3.62 0.82 -26.55
N ILE A 96 -2.95 -0.30 -26.24
CA ILE A 96 -2.58 -0.68 -24.88
C ILE A 96 -1.07 -0.74 -24.76
N THR A 97 -0.51 -0.09 -23.78
CA THR A 97 0.94 -0.02 -23.54
C THR A 97 1.42 -0.92 -22.42
N ALA A 98 0.54 -1.24 -21.48
CA ALA A 98 0.83 -2.18 -20.39
C ALA A 98 -0.46 -2.77 -19.82
N VAL A 99 -0.35 -3.97 -19.26
CA VAL A 99 -1.43 -4.66 -18.53
C VAL A 99 -0.92 -5.10 -17.18
N ARG A 100 -1.67 -4.79 -16.13
CA ARG A 100 -1.39 -5.21 -14.76
C ARG A 100 -2.62 -5.84 -14.14
N VAL A 101 -2.42 -6.87 -13.34
CA VAL A 101 -3.50 -7.57 -12.64
C VAL A 101 -3.11 -7.87 -11.20
N GLY A 102 -4.09 -7.92 -10.30
CA GLY A 102 -3.85 -8.30 -8.91
C GLY A 102 -5.07 -8.14 -8.02
N GLY A 103 -5.00 -8.70 -6.83
CA GLY A 103 -5.95 -8.41 -5.77
C GLY A 103 -5.76 -6.98 -5.26
N PHE A 104 -6.86 -6.30 -4.92
CA PHE A 104 -6.77 -4.96 -4.33
C PHE A 104 -7.66 -4.81 -3.09
N ARG A 105 -8.61 -5.73 -2.88
CA ARG A 105 -9.45 -5.83 -1.68
C ARG A 105 -9.88 -7.29 -1.47
N PRO A 106 -10.25 -7.69 -0.25
CA PRO A 106 -10.83 -9.02 -0.02
C PRO A 106 -12.02 -9.27 -0.95
N GLY A 107 -11.99 -10.36 -1.69
CA GLY A 107 -13.02 -10.74 -2.65
C GLY A 107 -13.04 -9.95 -3.97
N TRP A 108 -12.08 -9.04 -4.20
CA TRP A 108 -12.00 -8.25 -5.43
C TRP A 108 -10.59 -8.24 -6.01
N SER A 109 -10.52 -8.39 -7.32
CA SER A 109 -9.29 -8.25 -8.09
C SER A 109 -9.48 -7.26 -9.23
N ARG A 110 -8.40 -6.74 -9.76
CA ARG A 110 -8.38 -5.65 -10.73
C ARG A 110 -7.44 -5.96 -11.88
N MET A 111 -7.85 -5.58 -13.07
CA MET A 111 -7.01 -5.45 -14.26
C MET A 111 -6.92 -3.97 -14.60
N VAL A 112 -5.70 -3.48 -14.78
CA VAL A 112 -5.41 -2.11 -15.24
C VAL A 112 -4.76 -2.21 -16.61
N LEU A 113 -5.31 -1.50 -17.58
CA LEU A 113 -4.79 -1.37 -18.94
C LEU A 113 -4.30 0.08 -19.09
N ASP A 114 -3.01 0.28 -19.28
CA ASP A 114 -2.47 1.58 -19.65
C ASP A 114 -2.72 1.80 -21.15
N LEU A 115 -3.20 2.98 -21.49
CA LEU A 115 -3.64 3.29 -22.85
C LEU A 115 -2.67 4.25 -23.52
N SER A 116 -2.38 4.02 -24.81
CA SER A 116 -1.61 4.93 -25.65
C SER A 116 -2.46 6.09 -26.18
N GLU A 117 -3.79 5.88 -26.25
CA GLU A 117 -4.77 6.85 -26.76
C GLU A 117 -6.11 6.68 -26.04
N PRO A 118 -6.97 7.72 -26.03
CA PRO A 118 -8.30 7.65 -25.46
C PRO A 118 -9.19 6.66 -26.18
N VAL A 119 -9.73 5.68 -25.44
CA VAL A 119 -10.68 4.69 -25.95
C VAL A 119 -11.95 4.61 -25.11
N ALA A 120 -13.09 4.37 -25.74
CA ALA A 120 -14.34 4.07 -25.06
C ALA A 120 -14.67 2.60 -25.18
N VAL A 121 -15.37 2.05 -24.18
CA VAL A 121 -15.99 0.74 -24.26
C VAL A 121 -17.31 0.88 -25.00
N ASN A 122 -17.37 0.36 -26.24
CA ASN A 122 -18.57 0.36 -27.07
C ASN A 122 -19.49 -0.82 -26.72
N ALA A 123 -18.91 -1.96 -26.34
CA ALA A 123 -19.65 -3.13 -25.88
C ALA A 123 -18.88 -3.89 -24.81
N ALA A 124 -19.60 -4.37 -23.80
CA ALA A 124 -19.07 -5.22 -22.74
C ALA A 124 -20.06 -6.33 -22.44
N GLN A 125 -19.63 -7.58 -22.61
CA GLN A 125 -20.50 -8.75 -22.42
C GLN A 125 -19.72 -9.90 -21.77
N MET A 126 -20.29 -10.47 -20.70
CA MET A 126 -19.82 -11.73 -20.11
C MET A 126 -20.70 -12.86 -20.64
N LEU A 127 -20.16 -13.66 -21.55
CA LEU A 127 -20.86 -14.79 -22.16
C LEU A 127 -20.49 -16.08 -21.45
N ARG A 128 -21.49 -16.87 -21.07
CA ARG A 128 -21.26 -18.21 -20.52
C ARG A 128 -20.91 -19.17 -21.66
N THR A 129 -19.94 -20.04 -21.40
CA THR A 129 -19.50 -21.12 -22.27
C THR A 129 -19.60 -22.44 -21.52
N ASP A 130 -19.43 -23.56 -22.22
CA ASP A 130 -19.45 -24.90 -21.59
C ASP A 130 -18.27 -25.07 -20.60
N GLU A 131 -17.19 -24.29 -20.77
CA GLU A 131 -15.96 -24.35 -19.97
C GLU A 131 -15.83 -23.20 -18.97
N GLY A 132 -16.83 -22.33 -18.81
CA GLY A 132 -16.79 -21.18 -17.92
C GLY A 132 -17.51 -19.94 -18.44
N ALA A 133 -16.80 -18.84 -18.57
CA ALA A 133 -17.33 -17.60 -19.13
C ALA A 133 -16.24 -16.79 -19.84
N THR A 134 -16.59 -16.03 -20.86
CA THR A 134 -15.68 -15.11 -21.54
C THR A 134 -16.21 -13.70 -21.49
N LEU A 135 -15.39 -12.78 -20.95
CA LEU A 135 -15.62 -11.35 -21.06
C LEU A 135 -15.13 -10.87 -22.42
N HIS A 136 -16.02 -10.25 -23.19
CA HIS A 136 -15.72 -9.58 -24.45
C HIS A 136 -15.92 -8.07 -24.30
N LEU A 137 -14.88 -7.29 -24.62
CA LEU A 137 -14.96 -5.85 -24.71
C LEU A 137 -14.62 -5.40 -26.13
N SER A 138 -15.38 -4.45 -26.65
CA SER A 138 -15.06 -3.72 -27.88
C SER A 138 -14.64 -2.30 -27.49
N LEU A 139 -13.44 -1.90 -27.88
CA LEU A 139 -12.84 -0.61 -27.60
C LEU A 139 -12.75 0.20 -28.88
N GLU A 140 -13.17 1.46 -28.84
CA GLU A 140 -13.14 2.37 -29.98
C GLU A 140 -12.43 3.67 -29.59
N PRO A 141 -11.55 4.23 -30.44
CA PRO A 141 -10.92 5.55 -30.21
C PRO A 141 -11.96 6.63 -30.06
N ILE A 142 -11.73 7.54 -29.13
CA ILE A 142 -12.58 8.73 -28.92
C ILE A 142 -11.73 9.97 -28.74
N ALA A 143 -12.36 11.15 -28.82
CA ALA A 143 -11.64 12.42 -28.57
C ALA A 143 -11.25 12.56 -27.10
N ASP A 144 -10.08 13.19 -26.82
CA ASP A 144 -9.56 13.44 -25.48
C ASP A 144 -10.58 14.09 -24.55
N THR A 145 -11.34 15.08 -25.06
CA THR A 145 -12.36 15.79 -24.28
C THR A 145 -13.49 14.86 -23.83
N VAL A 146 -13.93 13.96 -24.72
CA VAL A 146 -14.99 12.99 -24.42
C VAL A 146 -14.50 11.92 -23.44
N PHE A 147 -13.23 11.52 -23.57
CA PHE A 147 -12.61 10.60 -22.62
C PHE A 147 -12.54 11.22 -21.22
N ALA A 148 -12.04 12.47 -21.13
CA ALA A 148 -11.93 13.18 -19.86
C ALA A 148 -13.30 13.38 -19.16
N GLU A 149 -14.35 13.73 -19.93
CA GLU A 149 -15.72 13.87 -19.40
C GLU A 149 -16.31 12.57 -18.86
N ARG A 150 -15.91 11.42 -19.42
CA ARG A 150 -16.44 10.09 -19.04
C ARG A 150 -15.56 9.38 -18.02
N SER A 151 -14.34 9.86 -17.80
CA SER A 151 -13.38 9.24 -16.90
C SER A 151 -13.69 9.61 -15.45
N GLY A 152 -13.42 8.67 -14.56
CA GLY A 152 -13.59 8.80 -13.12
C GLY A 152 -14.06 7.50 -12.48
N VAL A 153 -13.95 7.40 -11.18
CA VAL A 153 -14.43 6.26 -10.42
C VAL A 153 -15.95 6.38 -10.25
N PRO A 154 -16.76 5.48 -10.83
CA PRO A 154 -18.20 5.55 -10.66
C PRO A 154 -18.58 5.28 -9.19
N GLU A 155 -19.70 5.86 -8.72
CA GLU A 155 -20.17 5.66 -7.33
C GLU A 155 -20.29 4.17 -6.96
N THR A 156 -20.69 3.33 -7.89
CA THR A 156 -20.77 1.87 -7.70
C THR A 156 -19.40 1.19 -7.53
N ALA A 157 -18.32 1.85 -7.93
CA ALA A 157 -16.94 1.41 -7.74
C ALA A 157 -16.26 2.15 -6.57
N ARG A 158 -16.91 3.15 -5.99
CA ARG A 158 -16.52 3.74 -4.70
C ARG A 158 -16.88 2.73 -3.63
N PHE A 159 -15.88 2.08 -3.10
CA PHE A 159 -16.08 1.22 -1.94
C PHE A 159 -16.16 2.16 -0.74
N ALA A 160 -17.28 2.15 -0.01
CA ALA A 160 -17.29 2.67 1.34
C ALA A 160 -16.10 2.03 2.08
N LEU A 161 -15.38 2.83 2.85
CA LEU A 161 -14.29 2.36 3.70
C LEU A 161 -14.70 1.04 4.34
N ALA A 162 -14.10 -0.05 3.89
CA ALA A 162 -14.55 -1.38 4.28
C ALA A 162 -14.12 -1.63 5.71
N GLY A 163 -15.11 -1.67 6.55
CA GLY A 163 -14.97 -2.08 7.93
C GLY A 163 -15.07 -0.89 8.87
N ASP A 164 -15.90 -1.10 9.87
CA ASP A 164 -15.75 -0.38 11.12
C ASP A 164 -14.26 -0.27 11.42
N PRO A 165 -13.77 0.92 11.79
CA PRO A 165 -12.41 1.02 12.29
C PRO A 165 -12.29 -0.11 13.31
N VAL A 166 -11.38 -1.05 13.09
CA VAL A 166 -11.08 -2.05 14.11
C VAL A 166 -10.86 -1.20 15.35
N GLU A 167 -11.80 -1.22 16.29
CA GLU A 167 -11.61 -0.61 17.59
C GLU A 167 -10.48 -1.40 18.24
N LEU A 168 -9.27 -1.06 17.79
CA LEU A 168 -8.07 -1.39 18.51
C LEU A 168 -8.20 -0.59 19.79
N GLY A 169 -8.59 -1.29 20.84
CA GLY A 169 -8.58 -0.70 22.18
C GLY A 169 -7.22 0.01 22.35
N PRO A 170 -7.15 1.06 23.19
CA PRO A 170 -5.94 1.86 23.30
C PRO A 170 -4.75 0.93 23.56
N VAL A 171 -3.93 0.68 22.54
CA VAL A 171 -2.66 -0.04 22.72
C VAL A 171 -1.82 0.88 23.60
N ALA A 172 -1.54 0.43 24.83
CA ALA A 172 -0.74 1.21 25.75
C ALA A 172 0.61 1.50 25.12
N ARG A 173 0.83 2.76 24.73
CA ARG A 173 2.13 3.18 24.21
C ARG A 173 3.12 3.13 25.34
N VAL A 174 4.15 2.36 25.14
CA VAL A 174 5.31 2.32 26.04
C VAL A 174 6.14 3.57 25.75
N PRO A 175 6.59 4.33 26.77
CA PRO A 175 7.43 5.51 26.53
C PRO A 175 8.64 5.15 25.68
N ILE A 176 8.95 5.97 24.66
CA ILE A 176 10.11 5.76 23.78
C ILE A 176 11.37 5.59 24.63
N GLY A 177 12.13 4.54 24.31
CA GLY A 177 13.36 4.21 25.01
C GLY A 177 13.20 3.32 26.24
N SER A 178 12.00 2.85 26.59
CA SER A 178 11.79 1.83 27.62
C SER A 178 11.69 0.40 27.05
N GLY A 179 11.70 0.26 25.71
CA GLY A 179 11.70 -0.98 24.96
C GLY A 179 12.30 -0.77 23.57
N PRO A 180 12.21 -1.77 22.68
CA PRO A 180 12.60 -1.61 21.29
C PRO A 180 11.72 -0.57 20.59
N LEU A 181 12.32 0.21 19.66
CA LEU A 181 11.59 1.16 18.83
C LEU A 181 10.80 0.42 17.78
N ARG A 182 9.47 0.63 17.74
CA ARG A 182 8.60 0.04 16.72
C ARG A 182 8.56 0.92 15.48
N VAL A 183 9.13 0.41 14.41
CA VAL A 183 9.22 1.11 13.13
C VAL A 183 8.35 0.38 12.12
N VAL A 184 7.42 1.11 11.52
CA VAL A 184 6.72 0.64 10.33
C VAL A 184 7.41 1.21 9.11
N LEU A 185 7.87 0.32 8.23
CA LEU A 185 8.42 0.66 6.92
C LEU A 185 7.32 0.40 5.89
N ASP A 186 7.05 1.41 5.10
CA ASP A 186 6.02 1.39 4.09
C ASP A 186 6.67 1.49 2.69
N PRO A 187 6.98 0.36 2.04
CA PRO A 187 7.44 0.41 0.65
C PRO A 187 6.30 0.90 -0.23
N GLY A 188 6.47 2.07 -0.83
CA GLY A 188 5.45 2.69 -1.67
C GLY A 188 4.97 1.79 -2.80
N HIS A 189 3.75 2.02 -3.30
CA HIS A 189 3.16 1.30 -4.43
C HIS A 189 3.04 -0.22 -4.19
N GLY A 190 3.00 -1.02 -5.28
CA GLY A 190 2.95 -2.49 -5.25
C GLY A 190 1.79 -3.07 -6.05
N GLY A 191 1.94 -4.28 -6.56
CA GLY A 191 0.93 -5.01 -7.31
C GLY A 191 0.45 -4.27 -8.57
N ILE A 192 -0.82 -3.85 -8.56
CA ILE A 192 -1.43 -3.10 -9.67
C ILE A 192 -0.90 -1.67 -9.84
N ASP A 193 -0.16 -1.16 -8.87
CA ASP A 193 0.46 0.16 -8.89
C ASP A 193 1.99 0.02 -8.90
N PRO A 194 2.65 0.14 -10.06
CA PRO A 194 4.11 0.02 -10.16
C PRO A 194 4.84 1.25 -9.60
N GLY A 195 4.14 2.37 -9.32
CA GLY A 195 4.76 3.67 -9.10
C GLY A 195 5.40 4.23 -10.36
N ALA A 196 6.47 4.98 -10.23
CA ALA A 196 7.25 5.47 -11.35
C ALA A 196 7.99 4.33 -12.07
N GLU A 197 7.99 4.40 -13.41
CA GLU A 197 8.69 3.43 -14.25
C GLU A 197 9.69 4.14 -15.17
N ARG A 198 10.94 3.68 -15.18
CA ARG A 198 11.97 4.24 -16.05
C ARG A 198 13.06 3.22 -16.38
N ASP A 199 13.38 3.10 -17.66
CA ASP A 199 14.47 2.22 -18.15
C ASP A 199 14.37 0.78 -17.61
N GLY A 200 13.16 0.22 -17.52
CA GLY A 200 12.88 -1.13 -17.02
C GLY A 200 12.94 -1.27 -15.48
N GLN A 201 13.12 -0.19 -14.74
CA GLN A 201 13.02 -0.15 -13.28
C GLN A 201 11.63 0.31 -12.86
N ARG A 202 11.04 -0.35 -11.86
CA ARG A 202 9.79 0.05 -11.22
C ARG A 202 10.05 0.51 -9.80
N GLU A 203 9.42 1.59 -9.41
CA GLU A 203 9.53 2.14 -8.06
C GLU A 203 9.12 1.10 -7.01
N SER A 204 8.00 0.43 -7.22
CA SER A 204 7.48 -0.59 -6.31
C SER A 204 8.50 -1.70 -5.98
N ASP A 205 9.26 -2.18 -6.98
CA ASP A 205 10.28 -3.21 -6.80
C ASP A 205 11.48 -2.67 -5.99
N LEU A 206 11.93 -1.47 -6.34
CA LEU A 206 13.08 -0.84 -5.68
C LEU A 206 12.77 -0.50 -4.23
N MET A 207 11.58 0.00 -3.94
CA MET A 207 11.17 0.35 -2.58
C MET A 207 10.96 -0.89 -1.71
N LEU A 208 10.43 -1.97 -2.28
CA LEU A 208 10.31 -3.24 -1.58
C LEU A 208 11.70 -3.80 -1.20
N ALA A 209 12.62 -3.84 -2.17
CA ALA A 209 13.98 -4.30 -1.94
C ALA A 209 14.70 -3.47 -0.87
N PHE A 210 14.58 -2.14 -0.95
CA PHE A 210 15.18 -1.24 0.04
C PHE A 210 14.55 -1.41 1.43
N ALA A 211 13.24 -1.53 1.54
CA ALA A 211 12.55 -1.72 2.81
C ALA A 211 12.97 -3.04 3.49
N GLN A 212 13.14 -4.11 2.72
CA GLN A 212 13.63 -5.40 3.22
C GLN A 212 15.09 -5.30 3.72
N GLU A 213 15.96 -4.62 2.96
CA GLU A 213 17.34 -4.36 3.38
C GLU A 213 17.41 -3.49 4.64
N LEU A 214 16.61 -2.43 4.71
CA LEU A 214 16.52 -1.54 5.88
C LEU A 214 16.00 -2.29 7.10
N ARG A 215 14.95 -3.10 6.97
CA ARG A 215 14.48 -3.99 8.04
C ARG A 215 15.62 -4.85 8.57
N ASP A 216 16.36 -5.49 7.68
CA ASP A 216 17.47 -6.36 8.07
C ASP A 216 18.58 -5.61 8.82
N VAL A 217 18.89 -4.38 8.39
CA VAL A 217 19.87 -3.51 9.07
C VAL A 217 19.39 -3.13 10.47
N LEU A 218 18.11 -2.76 10.62
CA LEU A 218 17.52 -2.37 11.90
C LEU A 218 17.46 -3.55 12.88
N VAL A 219 16.95 -4.70 12.42
CA VAL A 219 16.82 -5.91 13.25
C VAL A 219 18.18 -6.41 13.73
N ARG A 220 19.20 -6.42 12.85
CA ARG A 220 20.58 -6.82 13.23
C ARG A 220 21.25 -5.85 14.20
N ALA A 221 20.92 -4.56 14.14
CA ALA A 221 21.44 -3.57 15.08
C ALA A 221 20.91 -3.77 16.51
N GLY A 222 19.74 -4.42 16.65
CA GLY A 222 19.05 -4.56 17.93
C GLY A 222 18.37 -3.27 18.38
N GLY A 223 17.41 -3.38 19.29
CA GLY A 223 16.66 -2.24 19.80
C GLY A 223 15.55 -1.72 18.86
N PHE A 224 15.23 -2.47 17.79
CA PHE A 224 14.17 -2.16 16.85
C PHE A 224 13.23 -3.36 16.66
N GLU A 225 11.94 -3.09 16.62
CA GLU A 225 10.89 -3.99 16.10
C GLU A 225 10.41 -3.40 14.78
N VAL A 226 10.49 -4.16 13.69
CA VAL A 226 10.19 -3.65 12.34
C VAL A 226 9.04 -4.42 11.73
N VAL A 227 8.05 -3.69 11.23
CA VAL A 227 6.91 -4.21 10.48
C VAL A 227 6.91 -3.55 9.11
N LEU A 228 6.69 -4.33 8.05
CA LEU A 228 6.48 -3.83 6.71
C LEU A 228 4.98 -3.75 6.42
N THR A 229 4.52 -2.73 5.70
CA THR A 229 3.12 -2.67 5.21
C THR A 229 2.84 -3.70 4.14
N ARG A 230 3.86 -4.10 3.39
CA ARG A 230 3.90 -5.24 2.47
C ARG A 230 5.31 -5.84 2.44
N ASP A 231 5.42 -7.13 2.26
CA ASP A 231 6.68 -7.87 2.15
C ASP A 231 6.85 -8.59 0.79
N ASP A 232 5.88 -8.42 -0.08
CA ASP A 232 5.86 -8.89 -1.47
C ASP A 232 5.34 -7.80 -2.43
N ASP A 233 5.15 -8.13 -3.73
CA ASP A 233 4.60 -7.22 -4.72
C ASP A 233 3.06 -7.22 -4.69
N THR A 234 2.48 -6.82 -3.56
CA THR A 234 1.04 -6.64 -3.38
C THR A 234 0.67 -5.16 -3.30
N PHE A 235 -0.53 -4.83 -3.77
CA PHE A 235 -1.09 -3.48 -3.61
C PHE A 235 -1.71 -3.32 -2.22
N VAL A 236 -1.27 -2.30 -1.48
CA VAL A 236 -1.82 -1.93 -0.17
C VAL A 236 -2.40 -0.52 -0.25
N PRO A 237 -3.72 -0.33 -0.04
CA PRO A 237 -4.35 1.00 0.00
C PRO A 237 -3.74 1.89 1.07
N LEU A 238 -3.69 3.21 0.85
CA LEU A 238 -3.06 4.19 1.76
C LEU A 238 -3.62 4.10 3.19
N GLU A 239 -4.93 3.97 3.35
CA GLU A 239 -5.58 3.83 4.66
C GLU A 239 -5.18 2.55 5.39
N THR A 240 -4.98 1.46 4.64
CA THR A 240 -4.51 0.19 5.20
C THR A 240 -3.09 0.34 5.73
N ARG A 241 -2.22 1.10 5.04
CA ARG A 241 -0.85 1.39 5.49
C ARG A 241 -0.85 2.10 6.85
N ILE A 242 -1.69 3.13 7.00
CA ILE A 242 -1.89 3.85 8.27
C ILE A 242 -2.48 2.93 9.34
N SER A 243 -3.46 2.10 8.98
CA SER A 243 -4.10 1.17 9.90
C SER A 243 -3.11 0.13 10.45
N ILE A 244 -2.20 -0.38 9.61
CA ILE A 244 -1.11 -1.27 10.05
C ILE A 244 -0.24 -0.56 11.10
N ALA A 245 0.18 0.68 10.83
CA ALA A 245 1.01 1.44 11.78
C ALA A 245 0.32 1.63 13.14
N ARG A 246 -0.97 1.91 13.13
CA ARG A 246 -1.77 2.02 14.36
C ARG A 246 -1.95 0.68 15.06
N ALA A 247 -2.24 -0.39 14.32
CA ALA A 247 -2.48 -1.73 14.85
C ALA A 247 -1.29 -2.26 15.67
N VAL A 248 -0.07 -1.93 15.24
CA VAL A 248 1.14 -2.33 15.94
C VAL A 248 1.62 -1.29 16.96
N ALA A 249 0.87 -0.19 17.17
CA ALA A 249 1.28 0.95 17.98
C ALA A 249 2.68 1.46 17.62
N ALA A 250 2.89 1.72 16.34
CA ALA A 250 4.17 2.19 15.81
C ALA A 250 4.65 3.46 16.53
N ASP A 251 5.95 3.54 16.80
CA ASP A 251 6.61 4.76 17.29
C ASP A 251 7.02 5.68 16.13
N VAL A 252 7.25 5.07 14.95
CA VAL A 252 7.65 5.75 13.71
C VAL A 252 7.03 5.04 12.50
N PHE A 253 6.55 5.83 11.54
CA PHE A 253 6.14 5.38 10.22
C PHE A 253 7.01 6.04 9.16
N LEU A 254 7.69 5.23 8.32
CA LEU A 254 8.51 5.70 7.21
C LEU A 254 7.96 5.15 5.90
N SER A 255 7.37 6.02 5.08
CA SER A 255 6.98 5.71 3.71
C SER A 255 8.14 5.95 2.77
N LEU A 256 8.48 4.97 1.96
CA LEU A 256 9.69 4.92 1.13
C LEU A 256 9.30 5.03 -0.34
N HIS A 257 9.87 6.00 -1.03
CA HIS A 257 9.53 6.35 -2.40
C HIS A 257 10.75 6.69 -3.26
N ALA A 258 10.57 6.70 -4.58
CA ALA A 258 11.57 7.10 -5.57
C ALA A 258 10.90 7.54 -6.87
N ASP A 259 10.02 8.53 -6.80
CA ASP A 259 9.15 8.97 -7.89
C ASP A 259 9.94 9.50 -9.12
N ALA A 260 9.26 9.78 -10.20
CA ALA A 260 9.78 10.46 -11.38
C ALA A 260 9.13 11.83 -11.55
N LEU A 261 9.89 12.89 -11.45
CA LEU A 261 9.41 14.23 -11.76
C LEU A 261 9.60 14.54 -13.26
N SER A 262 8.54 15.07 -13.89
CA SER A 262 8.55 15.39 -15.32
C SER A 262 9.57 16.46 -15.73
N GLU A 263 10.05 17.26 -14.79
CA GLU A 263 10.96 18.40 -15.04
C GLU A 263 12.46 18.03 -14.96
N GLY A 264 12.81 16.75 -14.90
CA GLY A 264 14.15 16.21 -15.19
C GLY A 264 15.35 16.75 -14.40
N GLN A 265 15.16 17.62 -13.40
CA GLN A 265 16.22 18.26 -12.63
C GLN A 265 16.26 17.89 -11.15
N ALA A 266 15.25 17.19 -10.63
CA ALA A 266 15.27 16.73 -9.27
C ALA A 266 16.21 15.54 -9.13
N HIS A 267 17.11 15.61 -8.16
CA HIS A 267 18.01 14.53 -7.80
C HIS A 267 18.38 14.63 -6.31
N GLY A 268 18.80 13.51 -5.76
CA GLY A 268 19.15 13.37 -4.35
C GLY A 268 17.93 13.13 -3.45
N ALA A 269 18.16 12.56 -2.28
CA ALA A 269 17.09 12.20 -1.35
C ALA A 269 16.40 13.43 -0.73
N THR A 270 15.11 13.31 -0.46
CA THR A 270 14.27 14.37 0.11
C THR A 270 13.29 13.77 1.12
N LEU A 271 13.08 14.46 2.23
CA LEU A 271 12.07 14.10 3.22
C LEU A 271 10.86 15.02 3.10
N TYR A 272 9.68 14.43 3.25
CA TYR A 272 8.42 15.16 3.35
C TYR A 272 7.75 14.94 4.69
N THR A 273 7.31 16.03 5.30
CA THR A 273 6.42 16.03 6.46
C THR A 273 5.04 16.53 6.03
N LEU A 274 4.00 16.14 6.75
CA LEU A 274 2.63 16.54 6.43
C LEU A 274 2.42 18.04 6.69
N ALA A 275 1.86 18.75 5.73
CA ALA A 275 1.33 20.10 5.89
C ALA A 275 0.16 20.34 4.95
N GLU A 276 -0.76 21.24 5.33
CA GLU A 276 -1.89 21.63 4.48
C GLU A 276 -1.44 22.34 3.19
N ARG A 277 -0.31 23.04 3.26
CA ARG A 277 0.26 23.75 2.11
C ARG A 277 1.59 23.12 1.73
N ALA A 278 1.70 22.73 0.47
CA ALA A 278 2.94 22.23 -0.07
C ALA A 278 4.03 23.31 -0.13
N THR A 279 5.29 22.92 0.05
CA THR A 279 6.46 23.80 -0.03
C THR A 279 6.59 24.50 -1.39
N ASP A 280 6.21 23.79 -2.47
CA ASP A 280 6.19 24.29 -3.83
C ASP A 280 5.21 23.48 -4.71
N GLU A 281 5.01 23.95 -5.95
CA GLU A 281 4.08 23.31 -6.90
C GLU A 281 4.50 21.88 -7.27
N ALA A 282 5.81 21.58 -7.32
CA ALA A 282 6.29 20.24 -7.58
C ALA A 282 5.91 19.27 -6.45
N SER A 283 6.05 19.71 -5.20
CA SER A 283 5.64 18.94 -4.00
C SER A 283 4.12 18.73 -3.96
N LEU A 284 3.32 19.72 -4.39
CA LEU A 284 1.87 19.58 -4.49
C LEU A 284 1.50 18.49 -5.51
N LYS A 285 2.05 18.58 -6.72
CA LYS A 285 1.81 17.59 -7.78
C LYS A 285 2.28 16.19 -7.40
N LEU A 286 3.37 16.11 -6.64
CA LEU A 286 3.87 14.84 -6.12
C LEU A 286 2.86 14.22 -5.15
N ALA A 287 2.37 14.97 -4.17
CA ALA A 287 1.38 14.51 -3.22
C ALA A 287 0.06 14.08 -3.92
N GLU A 288 -0.43 14.88 -4.86
CA GLU A 288 -1.61 14.54 -5.67
C GLU A 288 -1.41 13.24 -6.47
N ARG A 289 -0.21 12.97 -6.98
CA ARG A 289 0.09 11.75 -7.71
C ARG A 289 0.06 10.52 -6.80
N HIS A 290 0.65 10.63 -5.62
CA HIS A 290 0.62 9.56 -4.62
C HIS A 290 -0.82 9.26 -4.17
N ASP A 291 -1.63 10.29 -3.91
CA ASP A 291 -3.02 10.11 -3.51
C ASP A 291 -3.88 9.48 -4.62
N ARG A 292 -3.51 9.67 -5.90
CA ARG A 292 -4.18 8.99 -7.03
C ARG A 292 -3.96 7.48 -7.06
N ALA A 293 -2.95 6.95 -6.39
CA ALA A 293 -2.80 5.49 -6.26
C ALA A 293 -4.03 4.86 -5.59
N ASP A 294 -4.67 5.56 -4.66
CA ASP A 294 -5.89 5.11 -4.01
C ASP A 294 -7.13 5.14 -4.93
N ILE A 295 -7.13 5.97 -5.96
CA ILE A 295 -8.16 5.91 -7.01
C ILE A 295 -8.13 4.53 -7.68
N LEU A 296 -6.94 3.92 -7.82
CA LEU A 296 -6.82 2.53 -8.26
C LEU A 296 -7.46 1.54 -7.27
N ALA A 297 -7.54 1.87 -5.98
CA ALA A 297 -8.27 1.10 -4.98
C ALA A 297 -9.78 1.36 -4.98
N GLY A 298 -10.27 2.32 -5.79
CA GLY A 298 -11.69 2.71 -5.83
C GLY A 298 -12.10 3.59 -4.65
N ILE A 299 -11.14 4.22 -3.98
CA ILE A 299 -11.36 5.19 -2.92
C ILE A 299 -11.10 6.57 -3.50
N ASP A 300 -12.07 7.44 -3.39
CA ASP A 300 -11.91 8.86 -3.70
C ASP A 300 -11.81 9.60 -2.36
N LEU A 301 -10.63 10.08 -2.02
CA LEU A 301 -10.36 10.80 -0.78
C LEU A 301 -10.68 12.29 -0.88
N SER A 302 -11.07 12.78 -2.06
CA SER A 302 -11.28 14.21 -2.31
C SER A 302 -12.45 14.84 -1.57
N ASP A 303 -13.42 14.05 -1.08
CA ASP A 303 -14.67 14.52 -0.47
C ASP A 303 -14.83 14.17 1.04
N GLN A 304 -13.77 13.79 1.74
CA GLN A 304 -13.86 13.43 3.16
C GLN A 304 -13.58 14.63 4.08
N ASP A 305 -14.49 15.58 4.11
CA ASP A 305 -14.57 16.61 5.16
C ASP A 305 -15.52 16.17 6.30
N ASP A 306 -15.06 15.27 7.15
CA ASP A 306 -15.69 15.08 8.46
C ASP A 306 -15.09 16.06 9.46
N VAL A 307 -15.77 17.19 9.67
CA VAL A 307 -15.32 18.31 10.52
C VAL A 307 -15.02 17.87 11.98
N ILE A 308 -15.70 16.85 12.49
CA ILE A 308 -15.49 16.36 13.86
C ILE A 308 -14.23 15.48 13.93
N ALA A 309 -14.03 14.62 12.94
CA ALA A 309 -12.82 13.84 12.84
C ALA A 309 -11.59 14.75 12.63
N ALA A 310 -11.71 15.82 11.87
CA ALA A 310 -10.65 16.79 11.64
C ALA A 310 -10.19 17.48 12.94
N VAL A 311 -11.10 17.87 13.83
CA VAL A 311 -10.74 18.52 15.11
C VAL A 311 -10.02 17.57 16.07
N LEU A 312 -10.44 16.31 16.16
CA LEU A 312 -9.77 15.30 17.00
C LEU A 312 -8.39 14.93 16.44
N LEU A 313 -8.26 14.85 15.12
CA LEU A 313 -7.02 14.68 14.40
C LEU A 313 -6.04 15.83 14.66
N ASP A 314 -6.53 17.06 14.66
CA ASP A 314 -5.71 18.26 14.89
C ASP A 314 -5.16 18.33 16.33
N MET A 315 -5.94 17.90 17.30
CA MET A 315 -5.49 17.80 18.70
C MET A 315 -4.39 16.74 18.88
N ALA A 316 -4.55 15.57 18.25
CA ALA A 316 -3.53 14.52 18.31
C ALA A 316 -2.25 14.92 17.57
N ARG A 317 -2.34 15.66 16.46
CA ARG A 317 -1.21 16.22 15.72
C ARG A 317 -0.38 17.19 16.54
N THR A 318 -1.00 18.00 17.39
CA THR A 318 -0.28 18.95 18.25
C THR A 318 0.78 18.26 19.11
N GLU A 319 0.57 17.01 19.51
CA GLU A 319 1.54 16.21 20.27
C GLU A 319 2.57 15.52 19.34
N THR A 320 2.14 15.11 18.17
CA THR A 320 2.94 14.28 17.24
C THR A 320 3.85 15.13 16.35
N GLU A 321 3.42 16.30 15.93
CA GLU A 321 4.16 17.19 15.02
C GLU A 321 5.56 17.56 15.55
N PRO A 322 5.76 17.99 16.82
CA PRO A 322 7.10 18.28 17.33
C PRO A 322 8.03 17.07 17.35
N ARG A 323 7.47 15.85 17.45
CA ARG A 323 8.23 14.59 17.40
C ARG A 323 8.63 14.27 15.97
N THR A 324 7.72 14.49 15.01
CA THR A 324 7.97 14.35 13.57
C THR A 324 9.07 15.30 13.11
N ASP A 325 9.06 16.55 13.58
CA ASP A 325 10.08 17.54 13.28
C ASP A 325 11.48 17.09 13.73
N ARG A 326 11.59 16.64 15.00
CA ARG A 326 12.86 16.12 15.50
C ARG A 326 13.33 14.87 14.76
N LEU A 327 12.39 14.00 14.33
CA LEU A 327 12.71 12.84 13.50
C LEU A 327 13.24 13.26 12.12
N ALA A 328 12.58 14.22 11.47
CA ALA A 328 13.00 14.75 10.18
C ALA A 328 14.41 15.37 10.27
N ASP A 329 14.68 16.17 11.30
CA ASP A 329 15.98 16.78 11.53
C ASP A 329 17.09 15.75 11.79
N ALA A 330 16.80 14.69 12.54
CA ALA A 330 17.71 13.59 12.78
C ALA A 330 18.03 12.83 11.47
N LEU A 331 17.01 12.54 10.66
CA LEU A 331 17.16 11.88 9.35
C LEU A 331 18.00 12.74 8.41
N VAL A 332 17.65 14.02 8.21
CA VAL A 332 18.45 14.93 7.36
C VAL A 332 19.90 14.99 7.81
N THR A 333 20.12 15.16 9.11
CA THR A 333 21.48 15.28 9.69
C THR A 333 22.35 14.06 9.42
N ARG A 334 21.77 12.87 9.40
CA ARG A 334 22.51 11.62 9.15
C ARG A 334 22.63 11.31 7.66
N LEU A 335 21.53 11.41 6.91
CA LEU A 335 21.52 11.10 5.48
C LEU A 335 22.47 12.00 4.69
N GLN A 336 22.50 13.31 4.93
CA GLN A 336 23.39 14.26 4.22
C GLN A 336 24.89 13.98 4.39
N LYS A 337 25.29 13.16 5.38
CA LYS A 337 26.67 12.75 5.59
C LYS A 337 27.03 11.48 4.81
N SER A 338 26.02 10.75 4.35
CA SER A 338 26.18 9.42 3.81
C SER A 338 25.77 9.32 2.34
N ILE A 339 24.73 10.06 1.95
CA ILE A 339 24.19 10.09 0.59
C ILE A 339 23.94 11.52 0.14
N GLU A 340 23.75 11.70 -1.16
CA GLU A 340 23.40 12.99 -1.72
C GLU A 340 21.94 13.31 -1.40
N MET A 341 21.73 14.51 -0.84
CA MET A 341 20.40 15.05 -0.58
C MET A 341 20.03 16.08 -1.64
N HIS A 342 18.74 16.23 -1.89
CA HIS A 342 18.22 17.32 -2.70
C HIS A 342 18.62 18.69 -2.09
N LYS A 343 18.68 19.74 -2.92
CA LYS A 343 18.98 21.11 -2.46
C LYS A 343 18.09 21.62 -1.33
N ARG A 344 16.86 21.08 -1.23
CA ARG A 344 15.94 21.23 -0.11
C ARG A 344 15.71 19.84 0.47
N PRO A 345 16.51 19.44 1.46
CA PRO A 345 16.46 18.07 1.99
C PRO A 345 15.20 17.78 2.81
N ARG A 346 14.47 18.80 3.26
CA ARG A 346 13.19 18.70 3.92
C ARG A 346 12.18 19.61 3.22
N MET A 347 11.03 19.07 2.90
CA MET A 347 9.89 19.74 2.30
C MET A 347 8.58 19.29 2.96
N GLU A 348 7.48 19.93 2.60
CA GLU A 348 6.17 19.71 3.18
C GLU A 348 5.12 19.58 2.07
N ALA A 349 4.17 18.68 2.24
CA ALA A 349 3.01 18.55 1.36
C ALA A 349 1.89 17.73 2.01
N GLY A 350 0.71 17.71 1.38
CA GLY A 350 -0.51 17.10 1.91
C GLY A 350 -0.64 15.60 1.65
N PHE A 351 0.43 14.82 1.73
CA PHE A 351 0.40 13.37 1.49
C PHE A 351 -0.59 12.65 2.39
N SER A 352 -1.53 11.93 1.79
CA SER A 352 -2.56 11.19 2.55
C SER A 352 -1.98 10.08 3.40
N VAL A 353 -0.90 9.43 2.96
CA VAL A 353 -0.20 8.39 3.74
C VAL A 353 0.41 8.91 5.05
N LEU A 354 0.64 10.22 5.17
CA LEU A 354 1.18 10.86 6.38
C LEU A 354 0.09 11.36 7.35
N LYS A 355 -1.19 11.19 7.03
CA LYS A 355 -2.31 11.69 7.85
C LYS A 355 -2.56 10.89 9.14
N SER A 356 -1.59 10.10 9.62
CA SER A 356 -1.68 9.50 10.95
C SER A 356 -1.52 10.57 12.02
N ALA A 357 -2.57 10.80 12.80
CA ALA A 357 -2.54 11.84 13.82
C ALA A 357 -1.63 11.51 15.00
N ASP A 358 -1.43 10.23 15.25
CA ASP A 358 -0.85 9.70 16.49
C ASP A 358 0.52 9.02 16.31
N VAL A 359 1.02 8.88 15.09
CA VAL A 359 2.32 8.28 14.77
C VAL A 359 3.18 9.29 14.02
N PRO A 360 4.39 9.64 14.51
CA PRO A 360 5.37 10.40 13.75
C PRO A 360 5.63 9.77 12.40
N SER A 361 5.27 10.47 11.31
CA SER A 361 5.23 9.92 9.95
C SER A 361 6.06 10.78 9.01
N ILE A 362 6.91 10.15 8.20
CA ILE A 362 7.74 10.81 7.19
C ILE A 362 7.65 10.02 5.89
N LEU A 363 7.55 10.72 4.77
CA LEU A 363 7.77 10.15 3.45
C LEU A 363 9.21 10.51 3.03
N LEU A 364 9.97 9.49 2.67
CA LEU A 364 11.35 9.61 2.23
C LEU A 364 11.45 9.23 0.75
N GLU A 365 11.66 10.24 -0.10
CA GLU A 365 12.15 10.04 -1.47
C GLU A 365 13.64 9.73 -1.39
N LEU A 366 14.03 8.50 -1.72
CA LEU A 366 15.44 8.07 -1.72
C LEU A 366 16.23 8.64 -2.90
N GLY A 367 15.54 9.16 -3.89
CA GLY A 367 16.01 9.74 -5.12
C GLY A 367 14.89 9.79 -6.12
N PHE A 368 15.17 10.17 -7.37
CA PHE A 368 14.14 10.27 -8.40
C PHE A 368 14.49 9.40 -9.60
N LEU A 369 13.57 8.53 -10.04
CA LEU A 369 13.77 7.66 -11.20
C LEU A 369 13.96 8.45 -12.50
N SER A 370 13.54 9.70 -12.57
CA SER A 370 13.87 10.62 -13.66
C SER A 370 15.35 10.97 -13.75
N SER A 371 16.11 10.87 -12.62
CA SER A 371 17.54 11.14 -12.55
C SER A 371 18.36 9.88 -12.87
N PRO A 372 19.22 9.85 -13.93
CA PRO A 372 20.08 8.72 -14.21
C PRO A 372 21.03 8.36 -13.06
N LYS A 373 21.48 9.38 -12.29
CA LYS A 373 22.35 9.20 -11.14
C LYS A 373 21.64 8.50 -9.99
N ASP A 374 20.41 8.94 -9.67
CA ASP A 374 19.64 8.36 -8.58
C ASP A 374 19.22 6.92 -8.92
N ARG A 375 18.83 6.67 -10.19
CA ARG A 375 18.56 5.29 -10.65
C ARG A 375 19.76 4.36 -10.45
N ALA A 376 20.97 4.82 -10.81
CA ALA A 376 22.17 4.05 -10.59
C ALA A 376 22.40 3.76 -9.09
N ASN A 377 22.17 4.74 -8.23
CA ASN A 377 22.26 4.60 -6.79
C ASN A 377 21.21 3.61 -6.24
N LEU A 378 19.94 3.74 -6.65
CA LEU A 378 18.84 2.92 -6.15
C LEU A 378 19.00 1.42 -6.48
N VAL A 379 19.68 1.07 -7.58
CA VAL A 379 19.98 -0.31 -7.94
C VAL A 379 21.28 -0.83 -7.33
N ASP A 380 22.15 0.05 -6.81
CA ASP A 380 23.43 -0.31 -6.19
C ASP A 380 23.24 -0.80 -4.74
N PRO A 381 23.52 -2.07 -4.42
CA PRO A 381 23.38 -2.60 -3.06
C PRO A 381 24.27 -1.90 -2.02
N GLU A 382 25.47 -1.42 -2.41
CA GLU A 382 26.38 -0.74 -1.47
C GLU A 382 25.82 0.63 -1.08
N TRP A 383 25.25 1.35 -2.05
CA TRP A 383 24.59 2.62 -1.79
C TRP A 383 23.35 2.43 -0.92
N ARG A 384 22.48 1.45 -1.22
CA ARG A 384 21.30 1.14 -0.42
C ARG A 384 21.67 0.77 1.02
N HIS A 385 22.70 -0.05 1.19
CA HIS A 385 23.20 -0.40 2.51
C HIS A 385 23.69 0.82 3.29
N THR A 386 24.40 1.76 2.63
CA THR A 386 24.87 3.01 3.21
C THR A 386 23.70 3.90 3.65
N ALA A 387 22.67 4.03 2.81
CA ALA A 387 21.45 4.76 3.12
C ALA A 387 20.70 4.12 4.31
N ALA A 388 20.57 2.80 4.32
CA ALA A 388 19.92 2.07 5.41
C ALA A 388 20.65 2.23 6.75
N GLN A 389 21.99 2.22 6.75
CA GLN A 389 22.78 2.50 7.96
C GLN A 389 22.58 3.93 8.47
N ALA A 390 22.51 4.90 7.54
CA ALA A 390 22.27 6.30 7.92
C ALA A 390 20.90 6.50 8.55
N ILE A 391 19.86 5.82 8.01
CA ILE A 391 18.50 5.83 8.60
C ILE A 391 18.51 5.19 9.99
N ARG A 392 19.16 4.03 10.17
CA ARG A 392 19.32 3.39 11.49
C ARG A 392 19.95 4.35 12.49
N ASP A 393 21.03 5.02 12.12
CA ASP A 393 21.76 5.95 13.00
C ASP A 393 20.93 7.20 13.33
N ALA A 394 20.06 7.63 12.39
CA ALA A 394 19.12 8.71 12.62
C ALA A 394 18.03 8.32 13.62
N LEU A 395 17.43 7.13 13.46
CA LEU A 395 16.44 6.62 14.39
C LEU A 395 17.01 6.45 15.80
N GLY A 396 18.24 5.93 15.93
CA GLY A 396 18.92 5.84 17.22
C GLY A 396 19.16 7.20 17.86
N ALA A 397 19.61 8.19 17.08
CA ALA A 397 19.80 9.56 17.57
C ALA A 397 18.48 10.21 18.01
N TRP A 398 17.41 9.98 17.26
CA TRP A 398 16.07 10.48 17.60
C TRP A 398 15.55 9.88 18.92
N VAL A 399 15.75 8.60 19.16
CA VAL A 399 15.37 7.95 20.43
C VAL A 399 16.04 8.63 21.61
N GLU A 400 17.35 8.97 21.52
CA GLU A 400 18.04 9.68 22.59
C GLU A 400 17.47 11.09 22.82
N ILE A 401 17.14 11.81 21.74
CA ILE A 401 16.49 13.13 21.84
C ILE A 401 15.13 13.02 22.54
N GLU A 402 14.29 12.04 22.18
CA GLU A 402 12.97 11.83 22.80
C GLU A 402 13.08 11.46 24.29
N ARG A 403 14.09 10.66 24.67
CA ARG A 403 14.40 10.36 26.07
C ARG A 403 14.75 11.62 26.86
N ASP A 404 15.60 12.48 26.31
CA ASP A 404 16.00 13.73 26.93
C ASP A 404 14.84 14.70 27.13
N VAL A 405 13.94 14.77 26.13
CA VAL A 405 12.70 15.56 26.20
C VAL A 405 11.80 15.02 27.31
N ALA A 406 11.57 13.70 27.34
CA ALA A 406 10.73 13.05 28.34
C ALA A 406 11.24 13.24 29.78
N LEU A 407 12.56 13.27 29.96
CA LEU A 407 13.16 13.54 31.29
C LEU A 407 12.95 15.00 31.76
N LYS A 408 12.94 15.96 30.83
CA LYS A 408 12.76 17.38 31.12
C LYS A 408 11.30 17.78 31.35
N THR A 409 10.35 16.99 30.82
CA THR A 409 8.90 17.25 30.91
C THR A 409 8.22 16.50 32.06
N ARG A 410 8.94 15.62 32.78
CA ARG A 410 8.40 14.99 33.99
C ARG A 410 8.26 16.04 35.09
N PRO A 411 7.04 16.18 35.68
CA PRO A 411 6.77 17.14 36.75
C PRO A 411 7.57 16.85 38.02
#